data_2f73c7eb7f5f9b3ad892c13890d14d3f
#
_entry.id   2f73c7eb7f5f9b3ad892c13890d14d3f
#
_cell.length_a   1.000
_cell.length_b   1.000
_cell.length_c   1.000
_cell.angle_alpha   90.00
_cell.angle_beta   90.00
_cell.angle_gamma   90.00
#
_symmetry.space_group_name_H-M   'P 1'
#
loop_
_entity.id
_entity.type
_entity.pdbx_description
1 polymer ?
#
loop_
_entity_poly.entity_id
_entity_poly.type
_entity_poly.pdbx_seq_one_letter_code
_entity_poly.pdbx_strand_id
1 'polypeptide(L)'
;MSNKKYVTFGEIMLRLRSPEHERLFQSPQLEATFGGGEANVAVSLSIFGEKAQFVTALPDNAVGEACKREVMKYGVDTSAINMVKGGRLGIYFLETGAVQRPSLVVYDRAESAIAKAKPEDFDWDAIM
;
A
#
# COMPACT_ATOMS: atom_id res chain seq x y z
N MET A 1 -24.98 3.38 16.18
CA MET A 1 -23.73 3.57 15.44
C MET A 1 -22.55 3.39 16.37
N SER A 2 -21.53 2.72 15.91
CA SER A 2 -20.32 2.52 16.69
C SER A 2 -19.46 3.78 16.65
N ASN A 3 -18.95 4.21 17.81
CA ASN A 3 -17.94 5.28 17.89
C ASN A 3 -16.51 4.73 17.76
N LYS A 4 -16.40 3.43 17.50
CA LYS A 4 -15.10 2.79 17.36
C LYS A 4 -14.43 3.19 16.07
N LYS A 5 -13.14 3.42 16.15
CA LYS A 5 -12.27 3.64 15.01
C LYS A 5 -11.25 2.50 14.98
N TYR A 6 -11.10 1.92 13.82
CA TYR A 6 -10.10 0.86 13.61
C TYR A 6 -8.85 1.48 13.00
N VAL A 7 -7.71 1.22 13.60
CA VAL A 7 -6.42 1.71 13.13
C VAL A 7 -5.62 0.53 12.63
N THR A 8 -5.14 0.61 11.38
CA THR A 8 -4.21 -0.38 10.85
C THR A 8 -2.89 0.32 10.54
N PHE A 9 -1.81 -0.41 10.75
CA PHE A 9 -0.45 0.10 10.52
C PHE A 9 0.33 -0.93 9.74
N GLY A 10 0.96 -0.53 8.66
CA GLY A 10 1.75 -1.46 7.89
C GLY A 10 2.27 -0.87 6.59
N GLU A 11 2.81 -1.74 5.76
CA GLU A 11 3.35 -1.36 4.47
C GLU A 11 2.31 -1.52 3.38
N ILE A 12 2.26 -0.54 2.48
CA ILE A 12 1.56 -0.64 1.19
C ILE A 12 2.61 -0.47 0.10
N MET A 13 2.52 -1.28 -0.93
CA MET A 13 3.52 -1.32 -2.00
C MET A 13 2.87 -1.04 -3.35
N LEU A 14 3.68 -0.56 -4.28
CA LEU A 14 3.31 -0.53 -5.68
C LEU A 14 3.40 -1.96 -6.23
N ARG A 15 2.30 -2.46 -6.75
CA ARG A 15 2.24 -3.80 -7.33
C ARG A 15 2.26 -3.67 -8.84
N LEU A 16 3.26 -4.28 -9.45
CA LEU A 16 3.43 -4.30 -10.90
C LEU A 16 3.23 -5.72 -11.38
N ARG A 17 2.15 -5.95 -12.09
CA ARG A 17 1.76 -7.29 -12.55
C ARG A 17 1.89 -7.40 -14.06
N SER A 18 2.43 -8.54 -14.53
CA SER A 18 2.43 -8.86 -15.96
C SER A 18 0.98 -8.99 -16.45
N PRO A 19 0.69 -8.60 -17.72
CA PRO A 19 -0.65 -8.75 -18.26
C PRO A 19 -1.04 -10.22 -18.36
N GLU A 20 -2.28 -10.54 -18.01
CA GLU A 20 -2.87 -11.89 -18.12
C GLU A 20 -1.93 -12.97 -17.58
N HIS A 21 -1.45 -13.87 -18.42
CA HIS A 21 -0.55 -14.98 -18.06
C HIS A 21 0.83 -14.82 -18.64
N GLU A 22 1.18 -13.60 -19.09
CA GLU A 22 2.53 -13.33 -19.61
C GLU A 22 3.57 -13.38 -18.50
N ARG A 23 4.80 -13.66 -18.89
CA ARG A 23 5.93 -13.51 -18.01
C ARG A 23 6.28 -12.03 -17.86
N LEU A 24 6.94 -11.69 -16.77
CA LEU A 24 7.43 -10.32 -16.55
C LEU A 24 8.29 -9.91 -17.72
N PHE A 25 8.01 -8.72 -18.27
CA PHE A 25 8.72 -8.13 -19.39
C PHE A 25 8.64 -8.92 -20.70
N GLN A 26 7.73 -9.85 -20.79
CA GLN A 26 7.42 -10.49 -22.08
C GLN A 26 6.86 -9.46 -23.06
N SER A 27 6.08 -8.51 -22.56
CA SER A 27 5.68 -7.30 -23.27
C SER A 27 6.14 -6.10 -22.45
N PRO A 28 6.16 -4.88 -23.03
CA PRO A 28 6.61 -3.69 -22.27
C PRO A 28 5.56 -3.14 -21.32
N GLN A 29 4.49 -3.88 -21.04
CA GLN A 29 3.38 -3.42 -20.22
C GLN A 29 3.36 -4.12 -18.87
N LEU A 30 3.05 -3.36 -17.82
CA LEU A 30 2.80 -3.87 -16.48
C LEU A 30 1.56 -3.16 -15.94
N GLU A 31 0.68 -3.93 -15.31
CA GLU A 31 -0.49 -3.36 -14.64
C GLU A 31 -0.07 -2.88 -13.25
N ALA A 32 -0.28 -1.60 -12.97
CA ALA A 32 0.11 -0.97 -11.72
C ALA A 32 -1.08 -0.81 -10.79
N THR A 33 -0.97 -1.38 -9.60
CA THR A 33 -1.93 -1.20 -8.51
C THR A 33 -1.17 -1.03 -7.20
N PHE A 34 -1.89 -0.81 -6.10
CA PHE A 34 -1.27 -0.74 -4.79
C PHE A 34 -1.84 -1.83 -3.91
N GLY A 35 -1.03 -2.45 -3.08
CA GLY A 35 -1.47 -3.52 -2.22
C GLY A 35 -0.65 -3.66 -0.95
N GLY A 36 -1.32 -4.08 0.10
CA GLY A 36 -0.73 -4.36 1.40
C GLY A 36 -1.79 -4.94 2.32
N GLY A 37 -1.40 -5.85 3.19
CA GLY A 37 -2.35 -6.56 4.06
C GLY A 37 -3.17 -5.61 4.93
N GLU A 38 -2.50 -4.72 5.64
CA GLU A 38 -3.13 -3.80 6.58
C GLU A 38 -3.93 -2.72 5.85
N ALA A 39 -3.45 -2.28 4.68
CA ALA A 39 -4.20 -1.36 3.82
C ALA A 39 -5.48 -2.02 3.32
N ASN A 40 -5.41 -3.27 2.91
CA ASN A 40 -6.57 -4.03 2.45
C ASN A 40 -7.61 -4.19 3.57
N VAL A 41 -7.16 -4.42 4.80
CA VAL A 41 -8.06 -4.50 5.96
C VAL A 41 -8.77 -3.16 6.18
N ALA A 42 -8.04 -2.06 6.13
CA ALA A 42 -8.63 -0.72 6.30
C ALA A 42 -9.68 -0.43 5.24
N VAL A 43 -9.37 -0.75 3.98
CA VAL A 43 -10.30 -0.57 2.86
C VAL A 43 -11.56 -1.42 3.07
N SER A 44 -11.41 -2.68 3.45
CA SER A 44 -12.54 -3.57 3.69
C SER A 44 -13.44 -3.06 4.82
N LEU A 45 -12.85 -2.62 5.93
CA LEU A 45 -13.60 -2.05 7.04
C LEU A 45 -14.39 -0.82 6.60
N SER A 46 -13.76 0.05 5.82
CA SER A 46 -14.40 1.26 5.31
C SER A 46 -15.59 0.92 4.39
N ILE A 47 -15.42 -0.07 3.52
CA ILE A 47 -16.49 -0.54 2.62
C ILE A 47 -17.68 -1.07 3.43
N PHE A 48 -17.43 -1.74 4.55
CA PHE A 48 -18.48 -2.24 5.43
C PHE A 48 -19.10 -1.17 6.34
N GLY A 49 -18.72 0.09 6.16
CA GLY A 49 -19.31 1.21 6.90
C GLY A 49 -18.64 1.53 8.22
N GLU A 50 -17.52 0.90 8.52
CA GLU A 50 -16.77 1.20 9.74
C GLU A 50 -15.80 2.36 9.51
N LYS A 51 -15.40 3.02 10.61
CA LYS A 51 -14.38 4.06 10.56
C LYS A 51 -13.01 3.39 10.62
N ALA A 52 -12.23 3.51 9.56
CA ALA A 52 -10.90 2.94 9.47
C ALA A 52 -9.86 4.02 9.16
N GLN A 53 -8.74 3.94 9.84
CA GLN A 53 -7.59 4.80 9.61
C GLN A 53 -6.40 3.93 9.27
N PHE A 54 -5.70 4.26 8.19
CA PHE A 54 -4.47 3.57 7.80
C PHE A 54 -3.28 4.45 8.11
N VAL A 55 -2.32 3.89 8.82
CA VAL A 55 -1.10 4.59 9.25
C VAL A 55 0.09 3.94 8.56
N THR A 56 0.87 4.74 7.86
CA THR A 56 2.08 4.28 7.19
C THR A 56 2.98 5.48 6.88
N ALA A 57 4.10 5.21 6.25
CA ALA A 57 4.96 6.25 5.68
C ALA A 57 5.04 6.01 4.18
N LEU A 58 4.87 7.07 3.41
CA LEU A 58 4.92 7.06 1.95
C LEU A 58 5.91 8.11 1.46
N PRO A 59 6.47 7.94 0.26
CA PRO A 59 7.34 8.99 -0.31
C PRO A 59 6.51 10.23 -0.66
N ASP A 60 7.09 11.40 -0.39
CA ASP A 60 6.47 12.67 -0.75
C ASP A 60 6.78 12.99 -2.22
N ASN A 61 6.10 12.29 -3.11
CA ASN A 61 6.24 12.43 -4.56
C ASN A 61 4.95 11.94 -5.24
N ALA A 62 4.93 12.00 -6.57
CA ALA A 62 3.76 11.62 -7.35
C ALA A 62 3.30 10.18 -7.10
N VAL A 63 4.22 9.26 -6.87
CA VAL A 63 3.89 7.85 -6.60
C VAL A 63 3.24 7.70 -5.23
N GLY A 64 3.82 8.32 -4.20
CA GLY A 64 3.24 8.31 -2.84
C GLY A 64 1.88 8.98 -2.79
N GLU A 65 1.72 10.10 -3.49
CA GLU A 65 0.43 10.79 -3.58
C GLU A 65 -0.63 9.94 -4.25
N ALA A 66 -0.27 9.23 -5.32
CA ALA A 66 -1.20 8.33 -6.00
C ALA A 66 -1.64 7.18 -5.09
N CYS A 67 -0.70 6.64 -4.33
CA CYS A 67 -0.96 5.58 -3.37
C CYS A 67 -1.93 6.05 -2.28
N LYS A 68 -1.69 7.23 -1.72
CA LYS A 68 -2.55 7.82 -0.70
C LYS A 68 -3.97 8.05 -1.24
N ARG A 69 -4.09 8.60 -2.45
CA ARG A 69 -5.40 8.83 -3.08
C ARG A 69 -6.16 7.52 -3.32
N GLU A 70 -5.45 6.46 -3.69
CA GLU A 70 -6.09 5.16 -3.90
C GLU A 70 -6.75 4.65 -2.62
N VAL A 71 -6.08 4.79 -1.48
CA VAL A 71 -6.64 4.40 -0.19
C VAL A 71 -7.80 5.33 0.22
N MET A 72 -7.64 6.64 0.02
CA MET A 72 -8.67 7.64 0.31
C MET A 72 -9.97 7.39 -0.47
N LYS A 73 -9.85 6.88 -1.67
CA LYS A 73 -10.98 6.61 -2.56
C LYS A 73 -12.05 5.73 -1.91
N TYR A 74 -11.65 4.87 -1.00
CA TYR A 74 -12.56 3.95 -0.31
C TYR A 74 -13.06 4.50 1.03
N GLY A 75 -12.74 5.75 1.36
CA GLY A 75 -13.21 6.39 2.58
C GLY A 75 -12.31 6.18 3.80
N VAL A 76 -11.14 5.60 3.62
CA VAL A 76 -10.19 5.40 4.71
C VAL A 76 -9.56 6.75 5.11
N ASP A 77 -9.44 6.97 6.41
CA ASP A 77 -8.76 8.15 6.95
C ASP A 77 -7.25 7.99 6.76
N THR A 78 -6.67 8.89 5.97
CA THR A 78 -5.24 8.90 5.65
C THR A 78 -4.49 10.06 6.31
N SER A 79 -5.15 10.76 7.26
CA SER A 79 -4.57 11.97 7.87
C SER A 79 -3.29 11.71 8.66
N ALA A 80 -3.08 10.47 9.10
CA ALA A 80 -1.89 10.10 9.87
C ALA A 80 -0.80 9.44 9.01
N ILE A 81 -0.96 9.43 7.69
CA ILE A 81 0.10 8.95 6.81
C ILE A 81 1.22 9.98 6.77
N ASN A 82 2.44 9.54 7.07
CA ASN A 82 3.62 10.38 7.05
C ASN A 82 4.20 10.40 5.63
N MET A 83 4.19 11.57 4.99
CA MET A 83 4.77 11.76 3.66
C MET A 83 6.23 12.14 3.82
N VAL A 84 7.14 11.28 3.38
CA VAL A 84 8.58 11.39 3.64
C VAL A 84 9.30 11.97 2.42
N LYS A 85 9.91 13.13 2.60
CA LYS A 85 10.69 13.76 1.53
C LYS A 85 11.93 12.91 1.23
N GLY A 86 12.14 12.63 -0.05
CA GLY A 86 13.25 11.78 -0.49
C GLY A 86 13.03 10.29 -0.24
N GLY A 87 11.85 9.89 0.23
CA GLY A 87 11.54 8.49 0.46
C GLY A 87 11.24 7.73 -0.82
N ARG A 88 11.12 6.40 -0.70
CA ARG A 88 10.68 5.56 -1.81
C ARG A 88 9.54 4.65 -1.36
N LEU A 89 8.72 4.25 -2.31
CA LEU A 89 7.68 3.25 -2.09
C LEU A 89 8.26 1.88 -2.43
N GLY A 90 8.00 0.90 -1.58
CA GLY A 90 8.35 -0.48 -1.91
C GLY A 90 7.57 -0.97 -3.11
N ILE A 91 8.18 -1.84 -3.89
CA ILE A 91 7.59 -2.37 -5.12
C ILE A 91 7.62 -3.89 -5.05
N TYR A 92 6.61 -4.55 -5.59
CA TYR A 92 6.72 -5.95 -5.90
C TYR A 92 6.19 -6.23 -7.29
N PHE A 93 6.90 -7.12 -7.97
CA PHE A 93 6.54 -7.57 -9.31
C PHE A 93 5.82 -8.91 -9.17
N LEU A 94 4.70 -9.05 -9.85
CA LEU A 94 3.92 -10.27 -9.83
C LEU A 94 3.76 -10.81 -11.23
N GLU A 95 4.21 -12.05 -11.41
CA GLU A 95 3.97 -12.80 -12.63
C GLU A 95 2.90 -13.83 -12.32
N THR A 96 1.75 -13.73 -12.96
CA THR A 96 0.65 -14.65 -12.75
C THR A 96 1.00 -16.03 -13.31
N GLY A 97 0.78 -17.09 -12.51
CA GLY A 97 1.04 -18.44 -12.96
C GLY A 97 0.11 -18.90 -14.06
N ALA A 98 0.57 -19.86 -14.83
CA ALA A 98 -0.23 -20.58 -15.81
C ALA A 98 -0.38 -22.04 -15.35
N VAL A 99 -1.06 -22.88 -16.14
CA VAL A 99 -1.46 -24.24 -15.74
C VAL A 99 -0.30 -25.08 -15.20
N GLN A 100 0.92 -24.91 -15.76
CA GLN A 100 2.09 -25.68 -15.34
C GLN A 100 3.22 -24.78 -14.85
N ARG A 101 2.92 -23.53 -14.54
CA ARG A 101 3.90 -22.56 -14.09
C ARG A 101 3.37 -21.84 -12.86
N PRO A 102 4.09 -21.90 -11.72
CA PRO A 102 3.65 -21.20 -10.52
C PRO A 102 3.75 -19.69 -10.70
N SER A 103 3.03 -18.95 -9.88
CA SER A 103 3.17 -17.50 -9.79
C SER A 103 4.55 -17.15 -9.25
N LEU A 104 5.09 -16.04 -9.71
CA LEU A 104 6.39 -15.54 -9.28
C LEU A 104 6.19 -14.15 -8.67
N VAL A 105 6.78 -13.94 -7.51
CA VAL A 105 6.77 -12.63 -6.85
C VAL A 105 8.22 -12.19 -6.63
N VAL A 106 8.54 -10.98 -7.05
CA VAL A 106 9.86 -10.38 -6.83
C VAL A 106 9.66 -9.09 -6.03
N TYR A 107 10.27 -9.01 -4.86
CA TYR A 107 10.17 -7.84 -3.99
C TYR A 107 11.35 -6.89 -4.21
N ASP A 108 11.05 -5.60 -4.28
CA ASP A 108 12.01 -4.51 -4.29
C ASP A 108 11.52 -3.47 -3.30
N ARG A 109 11.80 -3.70 -2.01
CA ARG A 109 11.24 -2.87 -0.93
C ARG A 109 12.24 -2.49 0.15
N ALA A 110 13.51 -2.75 -0.05
CA ALA A 110 14.52 -2.38 0.93
C ALA A 110 14.57 -0.86 1.10
N GLU A 111 14.70 -0.42 2.34
CA GLU A 111 14.84 0.99 2.68
C GLU A 111 13.69 1.87 2.16
N SER A 112 12.49 1.31 2.05
CA SER A 112 11.29 2.11 1.74
C SER A 112 11.00 3.09 2.88
N ALA A 113 10.15 4.09 2.60
CA ALA A 113 9.79 5.09 3.61
C ALA A 113 9.28 4.43 4.88
N ILE A 114 8.41 3.41 4.76
CA ILE A 114 7.88 2.72 5.94
C ILE A 114 8.96 1.85 6.62
N ALA A 115 9.85 1.24 5.85
CA ALA A 115 10.92 0.41 6.43
C ALA A 115 11.89 1.23 7.27
N LYS A 116 12.06 2.51 6.95
CA LYS A 116 12.94 3.43 7.68
C LYS A 116 12.21 4.24 8.74
N ALA A 117 10.90 4.10 8.85
CA ALA A 117 10.10 4.87 9.79
C ALA A 117 10.41 4.45 11.24
N LYS A 118 10.28 5.42 12.13
CA LYS A 118 10.50 5.23 13.58
C LYS A 118 9.21 5.57 14.31
N PRO A 119 9.01 5.03 15.53
CA PRO A 119 7.80 5.35 16.31
C PRO A 119 7.58 6.84 16.49
N GLU A 120 8.64 7.63 16.70
CA GLU A 120 8.55 9.07 16.91
C GLU A 120 8.12 9.85 15.65
N ASP A 121 8.10 9.23 14.47
CA ASP A 121 7.66 9.87 13.24
C ASP A 121 6.15 10.03 13.18
N PHE A 122 5.41 9.45 14.13
CA PHE A 122 3.95 9.45 14.14
C PHE A 122 3.43 10.07 15.44
N ASP A 123 2.31 10.77 15.34
CA ASP A 123 1.62 11.33 16.49
C ASP A 123 0.63 10.28 17.02
N TRP A 124 1.13 9.35 17.82
CA TRP A 124 0.32 8.26 18.36
C TRP A 124 -0.80 8.75 19.28
N ASP A 125 -0.60 9.87 19.96
CA ASP A 125 -1.65 10.42 20.84
C ASP A 125 -2.86 10.87 20.02
N ALA A 126 -2.63 11.46 18.84
CA ALA A 126 -3.71 11.86 17.95
C ALA A 126 -4.33 10.66 17.22
N ILE A 127 -3.55 9.61 16.95
CA ILE A 127 -4.02 8.42 16.23
C ILE A 127 -4.88 7.53 17.13
N MET A 128 -4.47 7.33 18.37
CA MET A 128 -5.13 6.38 19.31
C MET A 128 -6.25 7.00 20.14
#